data_1f6ab861ce25f9caf71ef65176774266
#
_entry.id   1f6ab861ce25f9caf71ef65176774266
#
_cell.length_a   1.000
_cell.length_b   1.000
_cell.length_c   1.000
_cell.angle_alpha   90.00
_cell.angle_beta   90.00
_cell.angle_gamma   90.00
#
_symmetry.space_group_name_H-M   'P 1'
#
loop_
_entity.id
_entity.type
_entity.pdbx_description
1 polymer ?
#
loop_
_entity_poly.entity_id
_entity_poly.type
_entity_poly.pdbx_seq_one_letter_code
_entity_poly.pdbx_strand_id
1 'polypeptide(L)'
;LASPCSHVWFFKGLPSRIGHLLDITLRDLEKILYFETYIVIDAGDVPDLKEKDLLTDERFRELSRDYPAGFVAKMGAEAIKELLQQIDIQELVDDLRVRMREETSQQKKLKYSKRLKVSNSFLRSGNNPMWMILDVIPVIPPELRPLVPLDGGRFATSDLNDLYRRVINRNNRLKKLIELRAPEVIVRNEKRMLQEAV
;
A
#
# COMPACT_ATOMS: atom_id res chain seq x y z
N LEU A 1 -6.15 -6.18 11.55
CA LEU A 1 -6.35 -6.74 10.21
C LEU A 1 -5.54 -8.02 10.03
N ALA A 2 -6.09 -8.98 9.30
CA ALA A 2 -5.39 -10.24 8.98
C ALA A 2 -4.29 -10.06 7.91
N SER A 3 -4.36 -8.97 7.15
CA SER A 3 -3.33 -8.52 6.21
C SER A 3 -3.28 -6.99 6.22
N PRO A 4 -2.08 -6.38 6.10
CA PRO A 4 -1.98 -4.92 6.02
C PRO A 4 -2.76 -4.37 4.84
N CYS A 5 -3.35 -3.18 5.02
CA CYS A 5 -4.06 -2.46 3.97
C CYS A 5 -3.56 -1.02 3.88
N SER A 6 -3.51 -0.47 2.67
CA SER A 6 -3.15 0.92 2.46
C SER A 6 -4.34 1.83 2.76
N HIS A 7 -4.09 2.94 3.45
CA HIS A 7 -5.09 3.98 3.63
C HIS A 7 -5.29 4.73 2.31
N VAL A 8 -6.55 4.79 1.85
CA VAL A 8 -6.91 5.36 0.55
C VAL A 8 -6.46 6.82 0.36
N TRP A 9 -6.47 7.62 1.40
CA TRP A 9 -6.05 9.02 1.31
C TRP A 9 -4.57 9.20 0.98
N PHE A 10 -3.73 8.23 1.34
CA PHE A 10 -2.30 8.32 1.12
C PHE A 10 -1.84 7.71 -0.20
N PHE A 11 -2.66 6.87 -0.83
CA PHE A 11 -2.32 6.34 -2.13
C PHE A 11 -3.16 6.93 -3.29
N LYS A 12 -4.47 7.16 -3.11
CA LYS A 12 -5.35 7.80 -4.12
C LYS A 12 -5.47 9.32 -3.98
N GLY A 13 -5.09 9.88 -2.85
CA GLY A 13 -5.04 11.33 -2.68
C GLY A 13 -4.15 11.99 -3.72
N LEU A 14 -4.49 13.20 -4.15
CA LEU A 14 -3.66 13.97 -5.09
C LEU A 14 -2.99 15.13 -4.32
N PRO A 15 -1.65 15.12 -4.21
CA PRO A 15 -0.70 14.14 -4.73
C PRO A 15 -0.66 12.84 -3.90
N SER A 16 -0.39 11.69 -4.56
CA SER A 16 -0.18 10.43 -3.85
C SER A 16 1.08 10.49 -2.99
N ARG A 17 0.92 10.46 -1.69
CA ARG A 17 2.06 10.54 -0.76
C ARG A 17 2.97 9.32 -0.86
N ILE A 18 2.38 8.14 -0.91
CA ILE A 18 3.12 6.89 -1.10
C ILE A 18 3.84 6.89 -2.45
N GLY A 19 3.14 7.26 -3.52
CA GLY A 19 3.71 7.34 -4.87
C GLY A 19 4.88 8.32 -4.96
N HIS A 20 4.81 9.46 -4.28
CA HIS A 20 5.89 10.45 -4.27
C HIS A 20 7.11 9.99 -3.46
N LEU A 21 6.91 9.34 -2.32
CA LEU A 21 8.03 8.80 -1.54
C LEU A 21 8.76 7.68 -2.28
N LEU A 22 8.02 6.73 -2.85
CA LEU A 22 8.57 5.56 -3.52
C LEU A 22 8.95 5.80 -4.99
N ASP A 23 8.60 6.94 -5.57
CA ASP A 23 8.72 7.22 -7.00
C ASP A 23 7.97 6.20 -7.88
N ILE A 24 6.78 5.85 -7.47
CA ILE A 24 5.89 4.92 -8.17
C ILE A 24 4.69 5.70 -8.69
N THR A 25 4.25 5.42 -9.93
CA THR A 25 3.06 6.05 -10.48
C THR A 25 1.80 5.55 -9.76
N LEU A 26 0.75 6.36 -9.74
CA LEU A 26 -0.52 5.95 -9.12
C LEU A 26 -1.08 4.67 -9.77
N ARG A 27 -0.97 4.55 -11.09
CA ARG A 27 -1.42 3.38 -11.84
C ARG A 27 -0.68 2.11 -11.44
N ASP A 28 0.64 2.20 -11.27
CA ASP A 28 1.45 1.06 -10.86
C ASP A 28 1.21 0.71 -9.40
N LEU A 29 1.04 1.73 -8.54
CA LEU A 29 0.69 1.55 -7.14
C LEU A 29 -0.66 0.83 -6.96
N GLU A 30 -1.67 1.19 -7.77
CA GLU A 30 -2.97 0.49 -7.78
C GLU A 30 -2.82 -0.98 -8.17
N LYS A 31 -2.04 -1.29 -9.20
CA LYS A 31 -1.79 -2.69 -9.61
C LYS A 31 -1.14 -3.50 -8.50
N ILE A 32 -0.21 -2.92 -7.77
CA ILE A 32 0.46 -3.59 -6.65
C ILE A 32 -0.53 -3.81 -5.50
N LEU A 33 -1.25 -2.76 -5.08
CA LEU A 33 -2.16 -2.81 -3.94
C LEU A 33 -3.38 -3.72 -4.17
N TYR A 34 -3.85 -3.84 -5.40
CA TYR A 34 -4.96 -4.73 -5.78
C TYR A 34 -4.52 -6.10 -6.29
N PHE A 35 -3.29 -6.49 -6.01
CA PHE A 35 -2.77 -7.83 -6.28
C PHE A 35 -2.78 -8.24 -7.76
N GLU A 36 -2.54 -7.29 -8.66
CA GLU A 36 -2.38 -7.54 -10.10
C GLU A 36 -0.94 -7.84 -10.49
N THR A 37 0.03 -7.17 -9.84
CA THR A 37 1.45 -7.31 -10.14
C THR A 37 2.30 -7.41 -8.88
N TYR A 38 3.45 -8.11 -9.00
CA TYR A 38 4.50 -8.07 -7.98
C TYR A 38 5.35 -6.81 -8.13
N ILE A 39 5.91 -6.36 -7.02
CA ILE A 39 6.97 -5.37 -6.99
C ILE A 39 8.21 -5.96 -6.34
N VAL A 40 9.37 -5.72 -6.95
CA VAL A 40 10.65 -6.18 -6.43
C VAL A 40 11.06 -5.33 -5.23
N ILE A 41 11.24 -5.98 -4.09
CA ILE A 41 11.70 -5.35 -2.85
C ILE A 41 13.21 -5.42 -2.75
N ASP A 42 13.78 -6.56 -3.10
CA ASP A 42 15.21 -6.80 -3.17
C ASP A 42 15.51 -7.60 -4.45
N ALA A 43 16.32 -7.02 -5.32
CA ALA A 43 16.70 -7.67 -6.57
C ALA A 43 17.75 -8.77 -6.40
N GLY A 44 18.47 -8.78 -5.26
CA GLY A 44 19.57 -9.72 -5.03
C GLY A 44 20.62 -9.67 -6.15
N ASP A 45 21.10 -10.84 -6.53
CA ASP A 45 22.09 -11.01 -7.60
C ASP A 45 21.46 -11.38 -8.96
N VAL A 46 20.16 -11.19 -9.14
CA VAL A 46 19.46 -11.54 -10.39
C VAL A 46 19.82 -10.53 -11.48
N PRO A 47 20.37 -11.01 -12.62
CA PRO A 47 20.70 -10.13 -13.75
C PRO A 47 19.48 -9.38 -14.28
N ASP A 48 19.69 -8.11 -14.65
CA ASP A 48 18.67 -7.22 -15.22
C ASP A 48 17.43 -6.93 -14.34
N LEU A 49 17.44 -7.38 -13.09
CA LEU A 49 16.38 -7.08 -12.13
C LEU A 49 16.81 -5.90 -11.23
N LYS A 50 15.89 -4.98 -11.00
CA LYS A 50 16.12 -3.80 -10.15
C LYS A 50 15.05 -3.72 -9.07
N GLU A 51 15.40 -3.10 -7.96
CA GLU A 51 14.44 -2.72 -6.92
C GLU A 51 13.30 -1.88 -7.52
N LYS A 52 12.07 -2.15 -7.10
CA LYS A 52 10.82 -1.53 -7.59
C LYS A 52 10.42 -1.89 -9.03
N ASP A 53 11.08 -2.85 -9.66
CA ASP A 53 10.56 -3.40 -10.92
C ASP A 53 9.23 -4.12 -10.68
N LEU A 54 8.33 -4.00 -11.66
CA LEU A 54 7.05 -4.69 -11.64
C LEU A 54 7.16 -6.01 -12.39
N LEU A 55 6.68 -7.07 -11.77
CA LEU A 55 6.68 -8.41 -12.35
C LEU A 55 5.25 -8.93 -12.52
N THR A 56 4.98 -9.52 -13.68
CA THR A 56 3.77 -10.33 -13.88
C THR A 56 3.90 -11.67 -13.17
N ASP A 57 2.77 -12.37 -12.97
CA ASP A 57 2.78 -13.73 -12.38
C ASP A 57 3.69 -14.69 -13.17
N GLU A 58 3.70 -14.61 -14.49
CA GLU A 58 4.54 -15.45 -15.35
C GLU A 58 6.02 -15.16 -15.11
N ARG A 59 6.40 -13.88 -15.18
CA ARG A 59 7.79 -13.48 -14.97
C ARG A 59 8.29 -13.78 -13.56
N PHE A 60 7.44 -13.62 -12.56
CA PHE A 60 7.77 -14.00 -11.19
C PHE A 60 8.04 -15.50 -11.06
N ARG A 61 7.23 -16.36 -11.71
CA ARG A 61 7.43 -17.82 -11.69
C ARG A 61 8.70 -18.23 -12.42
N GLU A 62 8.98 -17.62 -13.58
CA GLU A 62 10.24 -17.87 -14.32
C GLU A 62 11.45 -17.53 -13.45
N LEU A 63 11.50 -16.31 -12.91
CA LEU A 63 12.60 -15.88 -12.06
C LEU A 63 12.74 -16.72 -10.79
N SER A 64 11.62 -17.12 -10.17
CA SER A 64 11.64 -17.99 -8.99
C SER A 64 12.16 -19.39 -9.27
N ARG A 65 11.94 -19.91 -10.50
CA ARG A 65 12.49 -21.18 -10.94
C ARG A 65 13.97 -21.08 -11.22
N ASP A 66 14.39 -20.02 -11.95
CA ASP A 66 15.76 -19.85 -12.41
C ASP A 66 16.69 -19.36 -11.28
N TYR A 67 16.16 -18.59 -10.33
CA TYR A 67 16.87 -18.03 -9.18
C TYR A 67 16.12 -18.30 -7.88
N PRO A 68 16.10 -19.55 -7.38
CA PRO A 68 15.40 -19.88 -6.13
C PRO A 68 15.95 -19.08 -4.96
N ALA A 69 15.09 -18.30 -4.29
CA ALA A 69 15.45 -17.39 -3.20
C ALA A 69 16.51 -16.32 -3.57
N GLY A 70 16.77 -16.07 -4.85
CA GLY A 70 17.73 -15.07 -5.32
C GLY A 70 17.24 -13.63 -5.26
N PHE A 71 15.96 -13.40 -5.07
CA PHE A 71 15.34 -12.08 -4.98
C PHE A 71 14.09 -12.11 -4.11
N VAL A 72 13.61 -10.93 -3.73
CA VAL A 72 12.35 -10.77 -2.98
C VAL A 72 11.40 -9.87 -3.76
N ALA A 73 10.23 -10.40 -4.11
CA ALA A 73 9.13 -9.64 -4.69
C ALA A 73 7.82 -10.03 -4.03
N LYS A 74 6.97 -9.06 -3.77
CA LYS A 74 5.69 -9.23 -3.08
C LYS A 74 4.58 -8.42 -3.74
N MET A 75 3.35 -8.69 -3.35
CA MET A 75 2.15 -7.96 -3.76
C MET A 75 1.48 -7.28 -2.56
N GLY A 76 0.61 -6.32 -2.87
CA GLY A 76 -0.27 -5.70 -1.90
C GLY A 76 0.39 -4.69 -0.98
N ALA A 77 -0.35 -4.27 0.04
CA ALA A 77 0.11 -3.27 0.99
C ALA A 77 1.31 -3.74 1.83
N GLU A 78 1.50 -5.03 2.01
CA GLU A 78 2.66 -5.58 2.69
C GLU A 78 3.96 -5.25 1.94
N ALA A 79 3.96 -5.37 0.60
CA ALA A 79 5.10 -5.00 -0.23
C ALA A 79 5.42 -3.50 -0.11
N ILE A 80 4.40 -2.66 -0.18
CA ILE A 80 4.55 -1.21 -0.03
C ILE A 80 5.05 -0.84 1.37
N LYS A 81 4.57 -1.52 2.40
CA LYS A 81 5.04 -1.33 3.78
C LYS A 81 6.54 -1.62 3.92
N GLU A 82 7.02 -2.72 3.36
CA GLU A 82 8.44 -3.07 3.37
C GLU A 82 9.29 -2.03 2.62
N LEU A 83 8.84 -1.57 1.45
CA LEU A 83 9.53 -0.51 0.71
C LEU A 83 9.57 0.81 1.48
N LEU A 84 8.48 1.21 2.13
CA LEU A 84 8.43 2.39 2.98
C LEU A 84 9.35 2.27 4.21
N GLN A 85 9.47 1.07 4.75
CA GLN A 85 10.33 0.78 5.90
C GLN A 85 11.83 0.90 5.57
N GLN A 86 12.21 0.64 4.32
CA GLN A 86 13.60 0.74 3.84
C GLN A 86 14.04 2.18 3.56
N ILE A 87 13.11 3.14 3.50
CA ILE A 87 13.44 4.54 3.19
C ILE A 87 14.12 5.21 4.39
N ASP A 88 15.31 5.76 4.17
CA ASP A 88 15.88 6.83 5.00
C ASP A 88 15.39 8.18 4.48
N ILE A 89 14.52 8.84 5.25
CA ILE A 89 13.90 10.11 4.84
C ILE A 89 14.93 11.24 4.74
N GLN A 90 15.93 11.25 5.60
CA GLN A 90 16.97 12.28 5.56
C GLN A 90 17.81 12.14 4.28
N GLU A 91 18.25 10.92 3.99
CA GLU A 91 19.01 10.62 2.78
C GLU A 91 18.20 10.94 1.52
N LEU A 92 16.90 10.56 1.49
CA LEU A 92 16.01 10.86 0.37
C LEU A 92 15.86 12.38 0.14
N VAL A 93 15.71 13.16 1.20
CA VAL A 93 15.61 14.63 1.10
C VAL A 93 16.88 15.22 0.53
N ASP A 94 18.04 14.77 0.98
CA ASP A 94 19.33 15.28 0.53
C ASP A 94 19.61 14.89 -0.93
N ASP A 95 19.34 13.64 -1.32
CA ASP A 95 19.45 13.19 -2.72
C ASP A 95 18.53 13.99 -3.65
N LEU A 96 17.27 14.21 -3.26
CA LEU A 96 16.32 14.99 -4.06
C LEU A 96 16.74 16.46 -4.23
N ARG A 97 17.38 17.05 -3.20
CA ARG A 97 17.93 18.41 -3.30
C ARG A 97 19.07 18.49 -4.32
N VAL A 98 19.97 17.51 -4.29
CA VAL A 98 21.09 17.42 -5.26
C VAL A 98 20.54 17.25 -6.68
N ARG A 99 19.70 16.26 -6.91
CA ARG A 99 19.09 16.00 -8.22
C ARG A 99 18.32 17.20 -8.77
N MET A 100 17.60 17.92 -7.90
CA MET A 100 16.86 19.11 -8.32
C MET A 100 17.80 20.25 -8.77
N ARG A 101 19.00 20.36 -8.21
CA ARG A 101 20.00 21.37 -8.60
C ARG A 101 20.68 21.03 -9.92
N GLU A 102 21.03 19.76 -10.11
CA GLU A 102 21.77 19.28 -11.27
C GLU A 102 20.89 19.08 -12.52
N GLU A 103 19.60 18.88 -12.34
CA GLU A 103 18.67 18.61 -13.43
C GLU A 103 18.44 19.86 -14.29
N THR A 104 18.47 19.67 -15.60
CA THR A 104 18.22 20.75 -16.58
C THR A 104 16.78 20.78 -17.06
N SER A 105 16.10 19.63 -17.09
CA SER A 105 14.71 19.51 -17.53
C SER A 105 13.73 20.10 -16.51
N GLN A 106 12.93 21.07 -16.93
CA GLN A 106 11.92 21.72 -16.07
C GLN A 106 10.86 20.73 -15.57
N GLN A 107 10.46 19.78 -16.38
CA GLN A 107 9.49 18.75 -15.99
C GLN A 107 10.03 17.84 -14.88
N LYS A 108 11.29 17.39 -15.00
CA LYS A 108 11.93 16.58 -13.98
C LYS A 108 12.19 17.38 -12.69
N LYS A 109 12.61 18.64 -12.81
CA LYS A 109 12.72 19.56 -11.65
C LYS A 109 11.39 19.66 -10.88
N LEU A 110 10.29 19.83 -11.59
CA LEU A 110 8.96 19.91 -10.97
C LEU A 110 8.60 18.59 -10.25
N LYS A 111 8.94 17.45 -10.86
CA LYS A 111 8.73 16.13 -10.24
C LYS A 111 9.55 16.02 -8.94
N TYR A 112 10.84 16.35 -8.97
CA TYR A 112 11.70 16.33 -7.79
C TYR A 112 11.23 17.30 -6.70
N SER A 113 10.79 18.50 -7.08
CA SER A 113 10.23 19.49 -6.15
C SER A 113 8.99 18.96 -5.42
N LYS A 114 8.07 18.32 -6.13
CA LYS A 114 6.87 17.71 -5.51
C LYS A 114 7.24 16.57 -4.55
N ARG A 115 8.16 15.71 -4.94
CA ARG A 115 8.67 14.64 -4.08
C ARG A 115 9.38 15.18 -2.86
N LEU A 116 10.23 16.19 -3.05
CA LEU A 116 10.97 16.86 -1.97
C LEU A 116 10.00 17.49 -0.95
N LYS A 117 8.92 18.11 -1.41
CA LYS A 117 7.91 18.69 -0.52
C LYS A 117 7.29 17.66 0.41
N VAL A 118 6.90 16.52 -0.13
CA VAL A 118 6.32 15.41 0.66
C VAL A 118 7.35 14.82 1.61
N SER A 119 8.55 14.50 1.12
CA SER A 119 9.62 13.91 1.94
C SER A 119 10.05 14.84 3.08
N ASN A 120 10.18 16.14 2.81
CA ASN A 120 10.53 17.12 3.82
C ASN A 120 9.42 17.30 4.88
N SER A 121 8.14 17.12 4.50
CA SER A 121 7.03 17.13 5.44
C SER A 121 7.12 15.95 6.42
N PHE A 122 7.49 14.77 5.95
CA PHE A 122 7.75 13.61 6.82
C PHE A 122 8.94 13.83 7.73
N LEU A 123 10.04 14.38 7.20
CA LEU A 123 11.24 14.70 7.99
C LEU A 123 10.93 15.67 9.14
N ARG A 124 10.18 16.73 8.85
CA ARG A 124 9.85 17.76 9.85
C ARG A 124 8.85 17.28 10.89
N SER A 125 7.87 16.48 10.49
CA SER A 125 6.85 16.00 11.40
C SER A 125 7.31 14.84 12.28
N GLY A 126 8.38 14.14 11.91
CA GLY A 126 8.84 12.94 12.59
C GLY A 126 7.91 11.72 12.41
N ASN A 127 6.91 11.81 11.55
CA ASN A 127 6.02 10.70 11.25
C ASN A 127 6.75 9.62 10.42
N ASN A 128 6.54 8.37 10.80
CA ASN A 128 7.08 7.26 10.04
C ASN A 128 6.22 7.01 8.79
N PRO A 129 6.80 6.99 7.57
CA PRO A 129 6.05 6.70 6.34
C PRO A 129 5.29 5.38 6.36
N MET A 130 5.80 4.37 7.08
CA MET A 130 5.18 3.07 7.23
C MET A 130 3.77 3.14 7.86
N TRP A 131 3.46 4.19 8.62
CA TRP A 131 2.15 4.39 9.23
C TRP A 131 1.02 4.69 8.23
N MET A 132 1.35 4.97 6.99
CA MET A 132 0.34 5.07 5.91
C MET A 132 -0.27 3.73 5.53
N ILE A 133 0.34 2.63 5.96
CA ILE A 133 -0.18 1.27 5.83
C ILE A 133 -0.78 0.86 7.17
N LEU A 134 -2.03 0.44 7.14
CA LEU A 134 -2.80 0.11 8.33
C LEU A 134 -2.66 -1.37 8.67
N ASP A 135 -2.25 -1.66 9.90
CA ASP A 135 -2.35 -2.99 10.52
C ASP A 135 -3.61 -3.09 11.39
N VAL A 136 -4.08 -1.95 11.87
CA VAL A 136 -5.27 -1.78 12.70
C VAL A 136 -6.09 -0.63 12.15
N ILE A 137 -7.41 -0.82 12.05
CA ILE A 137 -8.31 0.23 11.60
C ILE A 137 -8.81 1.02 12.79
N PRO A 138 -8.68 2.36 12.79
CA PRO A 138 -9.34 3.22 13.77
C PRO A 138 -10.86 3.18 13.56
N VAL A 139 -11.60 3.03 14.64
CA VAL A 139 -13.07 2.97 14.63
C VAL A 139 -13.63 4.17 15.37
N ILE A 140 -14.53 4.90 14.73
CA ILE A 140 -15.19 6.04 15.38
C ILE A 140 -16.16 5.57 16.47
N PRO A 141 -16.38 6.36 17.53
CA PRO A 141 -17.32 6.02 18.61
C PRO A 141 -18.73 5.74 18.09
N PRO A 142 -19.49 4.84 18.74
CA PRO A 142 -20.87 4.50 18.36
C PRO A 142 -21.83 5.71 18.31
N GLU A 143 -21.58 6.70 19.13
CA GLU A 143 -22.37 7.94 19.18
C GLU A 143 -22.32 8.74 17.86
N LEU A 144 -21.23 8.61 17.09
CA LEU A 144 -21.07 9.27 15.80
C LEU A 144 -21.63 8.44 14.63
N ARG A 145 -22.07 7.21 14.89
CA ARG A 145 -22.69 6.29 13.92
C ARG A 145 -23.88 5.56 14.53
N PRO A 146 -24.88 6.30 15.06
CA PRO A 146 -25.91 5.72 15.88
C PRO A 146 -26.86 4.82 15.09
N LEU A 147 -27.45 3.85 15.80
CA LEU A 147 -28.59 3.07 15.38
C LEU A 147 -29.84 3.73 15.98
N VAL A 148 -30.68 4.31 15.14
CA VAL A 148 -31.85 5.07 15.56
C VAL A 148 -33.13 4.25 15.33
N PRO A 149 -34.00 4.06 16.33
CA PRO A 149 -35.30 3.42 16.14
C PRO A 149 -36.23 4.32 15.32
N LEU A 150 -36.93 3.73 14.35
CA LEU A 150 -37.96 4.35 13.57
C LEU A 150 -39.37 3.83 14.00
N ASP A 151 -40.41 4.56 13.61
CA ASP A 151 -41.78 4.12 13.81
C ASP A 151 -42.02 2.76 13.13
N GLY A 152 -42.75 1.86 13.82
CA GLY A 152 -43.06 0.52 13.29
C GLY A 152 -41.97 -0.55 13.56
N GLY A 153 -41.07 -0.35 14.53
CA GLY A 153 -40.07 -1.34 14.94
C GLY A 153 -38.90 -1.50 13.99
N ARG A 154 -38.73 -0.57 13.06
CA ARG A 154 -37.55 -0.50 12.17
C ARG A 154 -36.45 0.35 12.80
N PHE A 155 -35.19 0.07 12.38
CA PHE A 155 -34.05 0.86 12.78
C PHE A 155 -33.40 1.49 11.53
N ALA A 156 -33.02 2.75 11.65
CA ALA A 156 -32.11 3.40 10.71
C ALA A 156 -30.70 3.35 11.28
N THR A 157 -29.74 3.00 10.46
CA THR A 157 -28.32 2.98 10.82
C THR A 157 -27.54 3.87 9.89
N SER A 158 -26.41 4.39 10.38
CA SER A 158 -25.46 5.11 9.54
C SER A 158 -24.83 4.15 8.52
N ASP A 159 -24.56 4.65 7.30
CA ASP A 159 -23.82 3.92 6.26
C ASP A 159 -22.42 3.49 6.74
N LEU A 160 -21.84 4.22 7.69
CA LEU A 160 -20.56 3.86 8.30
C LEU A 160 -20.60 2.50 9.00
N ASN A 161 -21.72 2.13 9.61
CA ASN A 161 -21.89 0.82 10.23
C ASN A 161 -21.85 -0.31 9.19
N ASP A 162 -22.41 -0.08 8.01
CA ASP A 162 -22.34 -1.05 6.90
C ASP A 162 -20.93 -1.20 6.37
N LEU A 163 -20.19 -0.09 6.23
CA LEU A 163 -18.80 -0.11 5.81
C LEU A 163 -17.92 -0.89 6.81
N TYR A 164 -18.03 -0.62 8.09
CA TYR A 164 -17.32 -1.40 9.12
C TYR A 164 -17.69 -2.87 9.10
N ARG A 165 -18.96 -3.20 8.93
CA ARG A 165 -19.41 -4.59 8.83
C ARG A 165 -18.79 -5.31 7.65
N ARG A 166 -18.69 -4.67 6.49
CA ARG A 166 -18.03 -5.24 5.29
C ARG A 166 -16.56 -5.53 5.57
N VAL A 167 -15.85 -4.60 6.18
CA VAL A 167 -14.44 -4.80 6.55
C VAL A 167 -14.29 -5.97 7.53
N ILE A 168 -15.10 -6.02 8.59
CA ILE A 168 -15.05 -7.07 9.60
C ILE A 168 -15.33 -8.45 8.97
N ASN A 169 -16.35 -8.56 8.14
CA ASN A 169 -16.72 -9.82 7.49
C ASN A 169 -15.59 -10.33 6.57
N ARG A 170 -15.02 -9.45 5.76
CA ARG A 170 -13.90 -9.79 4.88
C ARG A 170 -12.63 -10.15 5.66
N ASN A 171 -12.35 -9.43 6.71
CA ASN A 171 -11.22 -9.71 7.59
C ASN A 171 -11.34 -11.07 8.27
N ASN A 172 -12.52 -11.40 8.81
CA ASN A 172 -12.76 -12.69 9.45
C ASN A 172 -12.68 -13.85 8.45
N ARG A 173 -13.18 -13.65 7.24
CA ARG A 173 -13.07 -14.63 6.16
C ARG A 173 -11.63 -14.87 5.75
N LEU A 174 -10.86 -13.81 5.57
CA LEU A 174 -9.43 -13.91 5.27
C LEU A 174 -8.68 -14.64 6.38
N LYS A 175 -8.95 -14.30 7.63
CA LYS A 175 -8.34 -14.95 8.80
C LYS A 175 -8.57 -16.46 8.80
N LYS A 176 -9.82 -16.88 8.55
CA LYS A 176 -10.17 -18.32 8.43
C LYS A 176 -9.44 -19.01 7.29
N LEU A 177 -9.33 -18.36 6.13
CA LEU A 177 -8.62 -18.92 4.97
C LEU A 177 -7.12 -19.11 5.25
N ILE A 178 -6.51 -18.17 5.96
CA ILE A 178 -5.11 -18.29 6.39
C ILE A 178 -4.94 -19.43 7.39
N GLU A 179 -5.82 -19.54 8.38
CA GLU A 179 -5.81 -20.62 9.38
C GLU A 179 -5.97 -22.01 8.73
N LEU A 180 -6.83 -22.12 7.73
CA LEU A 180 -7.08 -23.35 6.97
C LEU A 180 -6.01 -23.64 5.92
N ARG A 181 -5.00 -22.79 5.76
CA ARG A 181 -3.96 -22.90 4.74
C ARG A 181 -4.54 -23.06 3.33
N ALA A 182 -5.56 -22.25 3.02
CA ALA A 182 -6.18 -22.24 1.70
C ALA A 182 -5.15 -21.94 0.59
N PRO A 183 -5.44 -22.35 -0.67
CA PRO A 183 -4.56 -22.04 -1.80
C PRO A 183 -4.27 -20.56 -1.92
N GLU A 184 -3.03 -20.21 -2.31
CA GLU A 184 -2.55 -18.84 -2.38
C GLU A 184 -3.45 -17.93 -3.24
N VAL A 185 -3.99 -18.45 -4.33
CA VAL A 185 -4.89 -17.69 -5.23
C VAL A 185 -6.15 -17.23 -4.50
N ILE A 186 -6.73 -18.07 -3.64
CA ILE A 186 -7.93 -17.75 -2.86
C ILE A 186 -7.59 -16.72 -1.78
N VAL A 187 -6.48 -16.91 -1.07
CA VAL A 187 -6.00 -15.98 -0.05
C VAL A 187 -5.68 -14.61 -0.66
N ARG A 188 -5.03 -14.58 -1.79
CA ARG A 188 -4.74 -13.36 -2.56
C ARG A 188 -6.00 -12.60 -2.93
N ASN A 189 -7.02 -13.29 -3.44
CA ASN A 189 -8.29 -12.68 -3.79
C ASN A 189 -9.01 -12.09 -2.57
N GLU A 190 -9.01 -12.77 -1.43
CA GLU A 190 -9.59 -12.22 -0.19
C GLU A 190 -8.78 -11.02 0.35
N LYS A 191 -7.47 -11.04 0.25
CA LYS A 191 -6.62 -9.88 0.57
C LYS A 191 -6.97 -8.66 -0.30
N ARG A 192 -7.17 -8.88 -1.60
CA ARG A 192 -7.60 -7.83 -2.53
C ARG A 192 -8.97 -7.27 -2.14
N MET A 193 -9.92 -8.14 -1.84
CA MET A 193 -11.27 -7.73 -1.41
C MET A 193 -11.25 -6.97 -0.08
N LEU A 194 -10.37 -7.35 0.85
CA LEU A 194 -10.17 -6.61 2.10
C LEU A 194 -9.59 -5.21 1.83
N GLN A 195 -8.60 -5.10 0.96
CA GLN A 195 -8.05 -3.80 0.54
C GLN A 195 -9.12 -2.91 -0.11
N GLU A 196 -10.00 -3.47 -0.92
CA GLU A 196 -11.12 -2.73 -1.51
C GLU A 196 -12.15 -2.26 -0.45
N ALA A 197 -12.33 -3.02 0.60
CA ALA A 197 -13.27 -2.67 1.68
C ALA A 197 -12.71 -1.59 2.62
N VAL A 198 -11.40 -1.54 2.79
CA VAL A 198 -10.68 -0.54 3.60
C VAL A 198 -10.48 0.75 2.83
#